data_e756c7d3cf252a19a24482d446bf2b54
#
_entry.id   e756c7d3cf252a19a24482d446bf2b54
#
_cell.length_a   1.000
_cell.length_b   1.000
_cell.length_c   1.000
_cell.angle_alpha   90.00
_cell.angle_beta   90.00
_cell.angle_gamma   90.00
#
_symmetry.space_group_name_H-M   'P 1'
#
loop_
_entity.id
_entity.type
_entity.pdbx_description
1 polymer ?
#
loop_
_entity_poly.entity_id
_entity_poly.type
_entity_poly.pdbx_seq_one_letter_code
_entity_poly.pdbx_strand_id
1 'polypeptide(L)'
;PWIHRLDLSRRMDIVMLQQTLREMEKSNRPLALSISGASVADDQSLHALLQPLVNAPQLASRLTLELDENELPDAERVTILVKRLKTLGCRLGIQHFGGRFHLIGNLPQWGLAWLKVDGSYIRNIDSEEDKKLFIEAIYWATRQINLPLIAERVETAGELAVLENIGLYGAMGRYFADASTLGGN
;
A
#
# COMPACT_ATOMS: atom_id res chain seq x y z
N PRO A 1 16.47 -10.63 -5.10
CA PRO A 1 16.96 -11.26 -6.35
C PRO A 1 16.77 -12.78 -6.38
N TRP A 2 17.14 -13.56 -5.35
CA TRP A 2 17.01 -15.03 -5.32
C TRP A 2 15.55 -15.48 -5.15
N ILE A 3 14.75 -14.77 -4.34
CA ILE A 3 13.35 -15.09 -4.06
C ILE A 3 12.52 -15.05 -5.35
N HIS A 4 12.72 -14.03 -6.20
CA HIS A 4 12.04 -13.94 -7.50
C HIS A 4 12.47 -15.04 -8.48
N ARG A 5 13.77 -15.42 -8.49
CA ARG A 5 14.29 -16.49 -9.37
C ARG A 5 13.72 -17.87 -9.06
N LEU A 6 13.31 -18.12 -7.80
CA LEU A 6 12.81 -19.41 -7.34
C LEU A 6 11.28 -19.45 -7.22
N ASP A 7 10.57 -18.44 -7.71
CA ASP A 7 9.11 -18.32 -7.59
C ASP A 7 8.60 -18.40 -6.12
N LEU A 8 9.46 -18.05 -5.17
CA LEU A 8 9.12 -18.13 -3.75
C LEU A 8 8.21 -16.98 -3.29
N SER A 9 8.24 -15.82 -3.98
CA SER A 9 7.42 -14.64 -3.62
C SER A 9 5.94 -14.99 -3.57
N ARG A 10 5.42 -15.67 -4.61
CA ARG A 10 4.02 -16.08 -4.69
C ARG A 10 3.61 -16.99 -3.54
N ARG A 11 4.47 -17.96 -3.22
CA ARG A 11 4.23 -18.89 -2.10
C ARG A 11 4.29 -18.18 -0.75
N MET A 12 5.25 -17.26 -0.60
CA MET A 12 5.35 -16.44 0.62
C MET A 12 4.13 -15.57 0.80
N ASP A 13 3.65 -14.89 -0.24
CA ASP A 13 2.47 -14.03 -0.16
C ASP A 13 1.24 -14.81 0.29
N ILE A 14 1.02 -16.02 -0.24
CA ILE A 14 -0.10 -16.88 0.19
C ILE A 14 0.04 -17.25 1.68
N VAL A 15 1.22 -17.66 2.12
CA VAL A 15 1.47 -18.02 3.52
C VAL A 15 1.28 -16.81 4.44
N MET A 16 1.81 -15.64 4.05
CA MET A 16 1.67 -14.40 4.82
C MET A 16 0.22 -13.95 4.89
N LEU A 17 -0.54 -14.08 3.79
CA LEU A 17 -1.97 -13.79 3.79
C LEU A 17 -2.73 -14.71 4.76
N GLN A 18 -2.46 -16.01 4.74
CA GLN A 18 -3.08 -16.96 5.67
C GLN A 18 -2.74 -16.62 7.13
N GLN A 19 -1.50 -16.26 7.42
CA GLN A 19 -1.11 -15.84 8.78
C GLN A 19 -1.80 -14.52 9.18
N THR A 20 -1.86 -13.55 8.27
CA THR A 20 -2.56 -12.28 8.50
C THR A 20 -4.03 -12.52 8.84
N LEU A 21 -4.72 -13.39 8.10
CA LEU A 21 -6.12 -13.73 8.37
C LEU A 21 -6.29 -14.38 9.75
N ARG A 22 -5.38 -15.29 10.16
CA ARG A 22 -5.40 -15.89 11.51
C ARG A 22 -5.21 -14.85 12.62
N GLU A 23 -4.34 -13.86 12.41
CA GLU A 23 -4.19 -12.75 13.38
C GLU A 23 -5.43 -11.87 13.43
N MET A 24 -6.08 -11.63 12.30
CA MET A 24 -7.31 -10.85 12.23
C MET A 24 -8.51 -11.54 12.91
N GLU A 25 -8.49 -12.87 13.06
CA GLU A 25 -9.49 -13.60 13.86
C GLU A 25 -9.39 -13.28 15.35
N LYS A 26 -8.17 -12.97 15.84
CA LYS A 26 -7.90 -12.67 17.25
C LYS A 26 -8.24 -11.23 17.63
N SER A 27 -8.40 -10.34 16.67
CA SER A 27 -8.66 -8.92 16.92
C SER A 27 -9.55 -8.32 15.84
N ASN A 28 -10.23 -7.19 16.18
CA ASN A 28 -11.03 -6.42 15.22
C ASN A 28 -10.24 -5.34 14.49
N ARG A 29 -8.91 -5.31 14.60
CA ARG A 29 -8.08 -4.29 13.97
C ARG A 29 -8.00 -4.52 12.46
N PRO A 30 -8.12 -3.48 11.62
CA PRO A 30 -7.80 -3.60 10.22
C PRO A 30 -6.30 -3.78 10.03
N LEU A 31 -5.91 -4.58 9.06
CA LEU A 31 -4.51 -4.81 8.71
C LEU A 31 -4.24 -4.50 7.24
N ALA A 32 -3.00 -4.15 6.95
CA ALA A 32 -2.46 -4.06 5.61
C ALA A 32 -1.40 -5.15 5.41
N LEU A 33 -1.35 -5.74 4.23
CA LEU A 33 -0.39 -6.76 3.86
C LEU A 33 0.24 -6.41 2.52
N SER A 34 1.56 -6.22 2.51
CA SER A 34 2.32 -6.06 1.26
C SER A 34 2.42 -7.40 0.54
N ILE A 35 2.14 -7.38 -0.77
CA ILE A 35 2.24 -8.53 -1.67
C ILE A 35 3.16 -8.19 -2.83
N SER A 36 3.76 -9.20 -3.45
CA SER A 36 4.62 -9.02 -4.61
C SER A 36 3.84 -8.85 -5.91
N GLY A 37 4.39 -8.10 -6.86
CA GLY A 37 3.86 -8.01 -8.21
C GLY A 37 3.75 -9.37 -8.91
N ALA A 38 4.63 -10.32 -8.59
CA ALA A 38 4.58 -11.68 -9.12
C ALA A 38 3.25 -12.41 -8.79
N SER A 39 2.65 -12.13 -7.63
CA SER A 39 1.40 -12.76 -7.20
C SER A 39 0.16 -12.25 -7.95
N VAL A 40 0.29 -11.12 -8.65
CA VAL A 40 -0.79 -10.50 -9.41
C VAL A 40 -0.53 -10.44 -10.92
N ALA A 41 0.63 -10.95 -11.37
CA ALA A 41 1.08 -10.86 -12.75
C ALA A 41 0.20 -11.63 -13.76
N ASP A 42 -0.38 -12.74 -13.35
CA ASP A 42 -1.23 -13.59 -14.19
C ASP A 42 -2.48 -14.10 -13.43
N ASP A 43 -3.44 -14.66 -14.15
CA ASP A 43 -4.70 -15.10 -13.55
C ASP A 43 -4.57 -16.29 -12.60
N GLN A 44 -3.64 -17.20 -12.87
CA GLN A 44 -3.42 -18.37 -12.02
C GLN A 44 -2.83 -17.95 -10.68
N SER A 45 -1.81 -17.09 -10.70
CA SER A 45 -1.18 -16.53 -9.50
C SER A 45 -2.16 -15.72 -8.66
N LEU A 46 -2.92 -14.84 -9.31
CA LEU A 46 -3.94 -14.03 -8.64
C LEU A 46 -5.05 -14.90 -8.04
N HIS A 47 -5.51 -15.93 -8.75
CA HIS A 47 -6.50 -16.87 -8.22
C HIS A 47 -5.98 -17.56 -6.96
N ALA A 48 -4.76 -18.09 -7.00
CA ALA A 48 -4.15 -18.77 -5.86
C ALA A 48 -3.97 -17.84 -4.65
N LEU A 49 -3.54 -16.59 -4.88
CA LEU A 49 -3.42 -15.57 -3.83
C LEU A 49 -4.77 -15.29 -3.16
N LEU A 50 -5.85 -15.15 -3.94
CA LEU A 50 -7.15 -14.73 -3.41
C LEU A 50 -7.97 -15.86 -2.75
N GLN A 51 -7.60 -17.13 -2.93
CA GLN A 51 -8.34 -18.27 -2.34
C GLN A 51 -8.52 -18.17 -0.81
N PRO A 52 -7.52 -17.77 -0.01
CA PRO A 52 -7.72 -17.60 1.43
C PRO A 52 -8.78 -16.56 1.77
N LEU A 53 -8.92 -15.48 0.97
CA LEU A 53 -9.95 -14.46 1.17
C LEU A 53 -11.36 -14.96 0.81
N VAL A 54 -11.47 -15.78 -0.23
CA VAL A 54 -12.75 -16.43 -0.60
C VAL A 54 -13.27 -17.27 0.56
N ASN A 55 -12.37 -17.93 1.28
CA ASN A 55 -12.69 -18.79 2.43
C ASN A 55 -12.95 -18.03 3.74
N ALA A 56 -12.62 -16.74 3.80
CA ALA A 56 -12.76 -15.89 4.99
C ALA A 56 -13.35 -14.50 4.65
N PRO A 57 -14.54 -14.42 4.02
CA PRO A 57 -15.09 -13.16 3.51
C PRO A 57 -15.35 -12.12 4.60
N GLN A 58 -15.65 -12.55 5.84
CA GLN A 58 -15.86 -11.67 6.99
C GLN A 58 -14.59 -10.88 7.39
N LEU A 59 -13.40 -11.37 7.02
CA LEU A 59 -12.13 -10.71 7.31
C LEU A 59 -11.69 -9.77 6.16
N ALA A 60 -12.13 -10.04 4.94
CA ALA A 60 -11.70 -9.33 3.74
C ALA A 60 -11.97 -7.81 3.82
N SER A 61 -13.10 -7.39 4.41
CA SER A 61 -13.46 -5.97 4.55
C SER A 61 -12.52 -5.16 5.46
N ARG A 62 -11.74 -5.84 6.29
CA ARG A 62 -10.76 -5.23 7.19
C ARG A 62 -9.32 -5.36 6.70
N LEU A 63 -9.12 -6.04 5.56
CA LEU A 63 -7.80 -6.23 4.95
C LEU A 63 -7.62 -5.27 3.77
N THR A 64 -6.44 -4.67 3.69
CA THR A 64 -5.94 -3.98 2.51
C THR A 64 -4.69 -4.68 2.02
N LEU A 65 -4.67 -5.13 0.76
CA LEU A 65 -3.45 -5.59 0.13
C LEU A 65 -2.69 -4.38 -0.40
N GLU A 66 -1.36 -4.39 -0.30
CA GLU A 66 -0.50 -3.31 -0.77
C GLU A 66 0.47 -3.81 -1.83
N LEU A 67 0.61 -3.06 -2.91
CA LEU A 67 1.61 -3.29 -3.95
C LEU A 67 2.64 -2.16 -3.96
N ASP A 68 3.90 -2.52 -4.13
CA ASP A 68 4.96 -1.56 -4.44
C ASP A 68 4.71 -0.95 -5.82
N GLU A 69 4.87 0.38 -5.95
CA GLU A 69 4.74 1.07 -7.24
C GLU A 69 5.62 0.43 -8.32
N ASN A 70 6.84 0.04 -7.96
CA ASN A 70 7.80 -0.54 -8.91
C ASN A 70 7.42 -1.95 -9.39
N GLU A 71 6.58 -2.63 -8.63
CA GLU A 71 6.08 -3.98 -8.95
C GLU A 71 4.66 -3.98 -9.54
N LEU A 72 4.05 -2.80 -9.72
CA LEU A 72 2.73 -2.69 -10.35
C LEU A 72 2.79 -3.24 -11.78
N PRO A 73 1.91 -4.16 -12.15
CA PRO A 73 1.71 -4.56 -13.54
C PRO A 73 1.16 -3.39 -14.37
N ASP A 74 0.81 -3.64 -15.62
CA ASP A 74 0.14 -2.63 -16.43
C ASP A 74 -1.23 -2.20 -15.83
N ALA A 75 -1.74 -1.06 -16.28
CA ALA A 75 -2.96 -0.45 -15.74
C ALA A 75 -4.21 -1.33 -15.92
N GLU A 76 -4.26 -2.13 -16.98
CA GLU A 76 -5.37 -3.07 -17.22
C GLU A 76 -5.37 -4.16 -16.16
N ARG A 77 -4.21 -4.73 -15.89
CA ARG A 77 -4.04 -5.76 -14.86
C ARG A 77 -4.36 -5.26 -13.46
N VAL A 78 -3.94 -4.04 -13.11
CA VAL A 78 -4.35 -3.38 -11.85
C VAL A 78 -5.86 -3.24 -11.78
N THR A 79 -6.51 -2.87 -12.87
CA THR A 79 -7.98 -2.73 -12.92
C THR A 79 -8.69 -4.07 -12.68
N ILE A 80 -8.17 -5.17 -13.24
CA ILE A 80 -8.68 -6.53 -12.98
C ILE A 80 -8.52 -6.89 -11.50
N LEU A 81 -7.33 -6.66 -10.93
CA LEU A 81 -7.04 -6.90 -9.51
C LEU A 81 -8.04 -6.16 -8.61
N VAL A 82 -8.19 -4.86 -8.82
CA VAL A 82 -9.11 -4.02 -8.02
C VAL A 82 -10.55 -4.53 -8.08
N LYS A 83 -11.04 -4.90 -9.28
CA LYS A 83 -12.39 -5.46 -9.43
C LYS A 83 -12.56 -6.76 -8.64
N ARG A 84 -11.58 -7.66 -8.69
CA ARG A 84 -11.61 -8.92 -7.91
C ARG A 84 -11.57 -8.68 -6.41
N LEU A 85 -10.69 -7.79 -5.94
CA LEU A 85 -10.62 -7.42 -4.52
C LEU A 85 -11.94 -6.82 -4.03
N LYS A 86 -12.53 -5.91 -4.79
CA LYS A 86 -13.81 -5.29 -4.47
C LYS A 86 -14.93 -6.32 -4.32
N THR A 87 -14.98 -7.35 -5.18
CA THR A 87 -15.97 -8.43 -5.09
C THR A 87 -15.81 -9.22 -3.78
N LEU A 88 -14.59 -9.33 -3.24
CA LEU A 88 -14.31 -9.98 -1.97
C LEU A 88 -14.46 -9.04 -0.75
N GLY A 89 -14.73 -7.76 -0.97
CA GLY A 89 -14.77 -6.74 0.06
C GLY A 89 -13.40 -6.22 0.51
N CYS A 90 -12.31 -6.73 -0.07
CA CYS A 90 -10.94 -6.30 0.20
C CYS A 90 -10.58 -5.06 -0.61
N ARG A 91 -9.56 -4.31 -0.18
CA ARG A 91 -9.10 -3.09 -0.84
C ARG A 91 -7.65 -3.22 -1.29
N LEU A 92 -7.25 -2.36 -2.22
CA LEU A 92 -5.86 -2.19 -2.66
C LEU A 92 -5.30 -0.86 -2.17
N GLY A 93 -4.08 -0.86 -1.65
CA GLY A 93 -3.23 0.29 -1.45
C GLY A 93 -2.00 0.22 -2.36
N ILE A 94 -1.40 1.36 -2.64
CA ILE A 94 -0.10 1.44 -3.31
C ILE A 94 0.90 2.05 -2.33
N GLN A 95 2.09 1.46 -2.25
CA GLN A 95 3.20 1.93 -1.42
C GLN A 95 4.41 2.32 -2.27
N HIS A 96 5.34 3.09 -1.67
CA HIS A 96 6.57 3.62 -2.29
C HIS A 96 6.31 4.43 -3.57
N PHE A 97 5.18 5.17 -3.59
CA PHE A 97 4.77 5.97 -4.75
C PHE A 97 5.64 7.21 -4.93
N GLY A 98 5.97 7.52 -6.19
CA GLY A 98 6.66 8.76 -6.57
C GLY A 98 7.49 8.67 -7.86
N GLY A 99 7.93 7.47 -8.24
CA GLY A 99 8.71 7.26 -9.46
C GLY A 99 7.88 7.22 -10.74
N ARG A 100 6.63 6.75 -10.65
CA ARG A 100 5.72 6.58 -11.80
C ARG A 100 4.57 7.58 -11.80
N PHE A 101 4.91 8.87 -11.73
CA PHE A 101 3.94 9.97 -11.64
C PHE A 101 2.83 9.93 -12.71
N HIS A 102 3.11 9.39 -13.90
CA HIS A 102 2.12 9.20 -14.96
C HIS A 102 0.93 8.32 -14.55
N LEU A 103 1.07 7.49 -13.52
CA LEU A 103 -0.01 6.66 -12.99
C LEU A 103 -1.12 7.48 -12.31
N ILE A 104 -0.89 8.73 -11.96
CA ILE A 104 -1.89 9.61 -11.34
C ILE A 104 -3.19 9.63 -12.15
N GLY A 105 -3.11 9.62 -13.47
CA GLY A 105 -4.28 9.58 -14.35
C GLY A 105 -5.16 8.31 -14.20
N ASN A 106 -4.62 7.22 -13.66
CA ASN A 106 -5.33 5.96 -13.45
C ASN A 106 -5.96 5.84 -12.05
N LEU A 107 -5.46 6.61 -11.05
CA LEU A 107 -5.89 6.49 -9.66
C LEU A 107 -7.41 6.61 -9.44
N PRO A 108 -8.13 7.52 -10.16
CA PRO A 108 -9.59 7.63 -10.00
C PRO A 108 -10.35 6.35 -10.33
N GLN A 109 -9.86 5.57 -11.30
CA GLN A 109 -10.51 4.34 -11.76
C GLN A 109 -10.25 3.16 -10.84
N TRP A 110 -9.14 3.18 -10.08
CA TRP A 110 -8.75 2.06 -9.23
C TRP A 110 -9.45 2.07 -7.88
N GLY A 111 -9.91 3.23 -7.37
CA GLY A 111 -10.61 3.29 -6.08
C GLY A 111 -9.80 2.70 -4.94
N LEU A 112 -8.54 3.11 -4.85
CA LEU A 112 -7.58 2.63 -3.86
C LEU A 112 -8.00 3.00 -2.43
N ALA A 113 -7.51 2.24 -1.44
CA ALA A 113 -7.67 2.55 -0.03
C ALA A 113 -6.84 3.77 0.38
N TRP A 114 -5.61 3.84 -0.12
CA TRP A 114 -4.63 4.91 0.11
C TRP A 114 -3.48 4.85 -0.90
N LEU A 115 -2.74 5.92 -0.94
CA LEU A 115 -1.47 6.04 -1.64
C LEU A 115 -0.39 6.38 -0.61
N LYS A 116 0.66 5.59 -0.48
CA LYS A 116 1.80 5.87 0.39
C LYS A 116 2.96 6.40 -0.45
N VAL A 117 3.45 7.58 -0.09
CA VAL A 117 4.57 8.23 -0.77
C VAL A 117 5.89 7.68 -0.25
N ASP A 118 6.81 7.34 -1.16
CA ASP A 118 8.13 6.83 -0.81
C ASP A 118 8.92 7.81 0.06
N GLY A 119 9.60 7.26 1.07
CA GLY A 119 10.37 8.03 2.03
C GLY A 119 11.52 8.85 1.44
N SER A 120 11.98 8.56 0.21
CA SER A 120 13.01 9.36 -0.46
C SER A 120 12.52 10.78 -0.79
N TYR A 121 11.21 10.97 -0.99
CA TYR A 121 10.59 12.28 -1.15
C TYR A 121 10.23 12.96 0.16
N ILE A 122 10.20 12.21 1.26
CA ILE A 122 9.87 12.73 2.59
C ILE A 122 11.11 13.18 3.34
N ARG A 123 12.22 12.46 3.19
CA ARG A 123 13.47 12.80 3.87
C ARG A 123 13.94 14.20 3.50
N ASN A 124 14.18 15.04 4.53
CA ASN A 124 14.60 16.44 4.43
C ASN A 124 13.59 17.36 3.69
N ILE A 125 12.31 17.00 3.62
CA ILE A 125 11.26 17.83 3.01
C ILE A 125 11.14 19.21 3.67
N ASP A 126 11.57 19.35 4.91
CA ASP A 126 11.60 20.59 5.67
C ASP A 126 12.69 21.57 5.19
N SER A 127 13.66 21.10 4.42
CA SER A 127 14.77 21.90 3.88
C SER A 127 14.89 21.88 2.36
N GLU A 128 14.17 20.98 1.67
CA GLU A 128 14.24 20.79 0.22
C GLU A 128 12.89 21.19 -0.44
N GLU A 129 12.83 22.43 -0.96
CA GLU A 129 11.59 23.02 -1.50
C GLU A 129 11.04 22.26 -2.72
N ASP A 130 11.88 21.66 -3.54
CA ASP A 130 11.47 20.82 -4.68
C ASP A 130 10.69 19.59 -4.24
N LYS A 131 11.08 18.94 -3.14
CA LYS A 131 10.34 17.82 -2.55
C LYS A 131 8.98 18.27 -2.02
N LYS A 132 8.94 19.41 -1.35
CA LYS A 132 7.70 19.97 -0.84
C LYS A 132 6.72 20.25 -1.98
N LEU A 133 7.16 20.91 -3.05
CA LEU A 133 6.35 21.16 -4.24
C LEU A 133 5.85 19.86 -4.89
N PHE A 134 6.69 18.82 -4.94
CA PHE A 134 6.31 17.52 -5.47
C PHE A 134 5.20 16.87 -4.62
N ILE A 135 5.33 16.88 -3.29
CA ILE A 135 4.32 16.32 -2.38
C ILE A 135 3.02 17.12 -2.44
N GLU A 136 3.08 18.44 -2.51
CA GLU A 136 1.91 19.30 -2.72
C GLU A 136 1.17 18.95 -4.01
N ALA A 137 1.89 18.72 -5.12
CA ALA A 137 1.28 18.34 -6.38
C ALA A 137 0.54 16.99 -6.30
N ILE A 138 1.14 15.98 -5.66
CA ILE A 138 0.49 14.68 -5.43
C ILE A 138 -0.72 14.86 -4.50
N TYR A 139 -0.58 15.63 -3.42
CA TYR A 139 -1.66 15.88 -2.48
C TYR A 139 -2.89 16.49 -3.17
N TRP A 140 -2.69 17.52 -4.00
CA TRP A 140 -3.80 18.14 -4.72
C TRP A 140 -4.47 17.18 -5.70
N ALA A 141 -3.69 16.35 -6.40
CA ALA A 141 -4.23 15.34 -7.31
C ALA A 141 -5.05 14.28 -6.57
N THR A 142 -4.56 13.76 -5.45
CA THR A 142 -5.23 12.71 -4.66
C THR A 142 -6.44 13.25 -3.91
N ARG A 143 -6.39 14.50 -3.43
CA ARG A 143 -7.51 15.16 -2.76
C ARG A 143 -8.74 15.30 -3.66
N GLN A 144 -8.56 15.59 -4.96
CA GLN A 144 -9.68 15.71 -5.90
C GLN A 144 -10.50 14.44 -6.06
N ILE A 145 -9.92 13.29 -5.74
CA ILE A 145 -10.56 11.98 -5.85
C ILE A 145 -10.80 11.33 -4.48
N ASN A 146 -10.64 12.09 -3.39
CA ASN A 146 -10.76 11.62 -2.01
C ASN A 146 -9.87 10.39 -1.70
N LEU A 147 -8.67 10.34 -2.29
CA LEU A 147 -7.70 9.28 -2.04
C LEU A 147 -6.77 9.70 -0.88
N PRO A 148 -6.77 8.96 0.25
CA PRO A 148 -5.87 9.25 1.36
C PRO A 148 -4.40 9.16 0.93
N LEU A 149 -3.62 10.22 1.21
CA LEU A 149 -2.18 10.28 0.98
C LEU A 149 -1.45 10.12 2.31
N ILE A 150 -0.52 9.16 2.38
CA ILE A 150 0.23 8.82 3.59
C ILE A 150 1.74 8.97 3.29
N ALA A 151 2.47 9.60 4.18
CA ALA A 151 3.93 9.71 4.08
C ALA A 151 4.62 8.52 4.74
N GLU A 152 5.58 7.90 4.05
CA GLU A 152 6.42 6.84 4.59
C GLU A 152 7.76 7.39 5.12
N ARG A 153 8.33 6.69 6.11
CA ARG A 153 9.67 6.93 6.66
C ARG A 153 9.89 8.34 7.20
N VAL A 154 8.90 8.92 7.86
CA VAL A 154 9.08 10.17 8.62
C VAL A 154 10.04 9.91 9.78
N GLU A 155 11.12 10.68 9.88
CA GLU A 155 12.17 10.49 10.86
C GLU A 155 12.32 11.70 11.81
N THR A 156 11.83 12.89 11.45
CA THR A 156 11.99 14.11 12.24
C THR A 156 10.67 14.87 12.46
N ALA A 157 10.66 15.70 13.51
CA ALA A 157 9.54 16.60 13.77
C ALA A 157 9.38 17.68 12.68
N GLY A 158 10.49 18.11 12.05
CA GLY A 158 10.48 19.08 10.95
C GLY A 158 9.76 18.52 9.73
N GLU A 159 10.10 17.30 9.33
CA GLU A 159 9.40 16.59 8.24
C GLU A 159 7.90 16.48 8.52
N LEU A 160 7.53 16.04 9.75
CA LEU A 160 6.11 15.89 10.12
C LEU A 160 5.38 17.22 10.04
N ALA A 161 5.96 18.32 10.55
CA ALA A 161 5.32 19.63 10.54
C ALA A 161 5.01 20.12 9.11
N VAL A 162 5.90 19.87 8.14
CA VAL A 162 5.65 20.21 6.74
C VAL A 162 4.49 19.38 6.17
N LEU A 163 4.46 18.06 6.45
CA LEU A 163 3.42 17.16 5.96
C LEU A 163 2.04 17.51 6.54
N GLU A 164 1.98 17.87 7.82
CA GLU A 164 0.76 18.36 8.48
C GLU A 164 0.27 19.67 7.86
N ASN A 165 1.18 20.62 7.58
CA ASN A 165 0.84 21.88 6.92
C ASN A 165 0.30 21.69 5.49
N ILE A 166 0.81 20.71 4.74
CA ILE A 166 0.26 20.33 3.43
C ILE A 166 -1.14 19.70 3.60
N GLY A 167 -1.36 18.98 4.69
CA GLY A 167 -2.64 18.35 5.03
C GLY A 167 -2.73 16.87 4.63
N LEU A 168 -1.62 16.13 4.67
CA LEU A 168 -1.65 14.70 4.41
C LEU A 168 -2.57 13.96 5.38
N TYR A 169 -3.15 12.86 4.91
CA TYR A 169 -4.05 12.04 5.70
C TYR A 169 -3.35 11.33 6.87
N GLY A 170 -2.08 10.97 6.69
CA GLY A 170 -1.31 10.28 7.71
C GLY A 170 0.18 10.22 7.39
N ALA A 171 0.91 9.76 8.38
CA ALA A 171 2.36 9.56 8.28
C ALA A 171 2.78 8.32 9.08
N MET A 172 3.86 7.68 8.64
CA MET A 172 4.47 6.53 9.32
C MET A 172 5.99 6.61 9.21
N GLY A 173 6.67 6.05 10.21
CA GLY A 173 8.13 6.06 10.24
C GLY A 173 8.69 6.02 11.65
N ARG A 174 10.00 6.02 11.78
CA ARG A 174 10.71 5.91 13.08
C ARG A 174 10.45 7.06 14.04
N TYR A 175 9.98 8.19 13.52
CA TYR A 175 9.57 9.31 14.39
C TYR A 175 8.44 8.91 15.36
N PHE A 176 7.54 7.99 14.97
CA PHE A 176 6.41 7.59 15.81
C PHE A 176 6.73 6.41 16.73
N ALA A 177 7.35 5.37 16.18
CA ALA A 177 7.80 4.19 16.91
C ALA A 177 8.64 3.28 15.98
N ASP A 178 9.53 2.51 16.59
CA ASP A 178 10.17 1.39 15.89
C ASP A 178 9.18 0.27 15.58
N ALA A 179 9.50 -0.52 14.56
CA ALA A 179 8.70 -1.68 14.22
C ALA A 179 8.64 -2.67 15.40
N SER A 180 7.43 -3.12 15.74
CA SER A 180 7.21 -4.13 16.78
C SER A 180 6.56 -5.37 16.20
N THR A 181 6.71 -6.51 16.90
CA THR A 181 6.04 -7.75 16.52
C THR A 181 4.53 -7.67 16.81
N LEU A 182 3.72 -8.22 15.93
CA LEU A 182 2.28 -8.38 16.17
C LEU A 182 2.10 -9.34 17.36
N GLY A 183 1.49 -8.86 18.45
CA GLY A 183 1.24 -9.66 19.65
C GLY A 183 2.18 -9.43 20.82
N GLY A 184 3.07 -8.45 20.75
CA GLY A 184 3.85 -7.96 21.89
C GLY A 184 3.01 -6.99 22.72
N ASN A 185 2.35 -7.50 23.67
CA ASN A 185 1.75 -7.16 24.95
C ASN A 185 0.49 -7.86 25.15
#